data_56cd55d4bde56820ab16e7b0a16e711e
#
_entry.id   56cd55d4bde56820ab16e7b0a16e711e
#
_cell.length_a   1.000
_cell.length_b   1.000
_cell.length_c   1.000
_cell.angle_alpha   90.00
_cell.angle_beta   90.00
_cell.angle_gamma   90.00
#
_symmetry.space_group_name_H-M   'P 1'
#
loop_
_entity.id
_entity.type
_entity.pdbx_description
1 polymer ?
#
loop_
_entity_poly.entity_id
_entity_poly.type
_entity_poly.pdbx_seq_one_letter_code
_entity_poly.pdbx_strand_id
1 'polypeptide(L)'
;AQQLSKAGQSIRFGKPLATSLDWDPSKGPLPQPLIDDDVRFVGDTLGLSPDQLLPSLHLLSHTTATQRLGQGDVSAGSGMELMRSQIDSDDGLTLLECAGSLQEGLLYGLSLPQLSEALDASVVLVHLWQDSCSVDALLAAKQLLAERLVGIVLNAVTPDEVESLERQVVPALENLGLPVFGVMPRSPLLRSVTVGELVRRLEARVICCAERQELLVETLSIGAMNVNSAMEFFRRRRNMAVVTGADRTDIQFAALEASTQCLILTGAGEPLPQLISRAEELDVPLLKVEHDTLSTVGVIEQAFGHVRLHEAVKATYAFRLVEEHCDLDRLFQALNLQVHTG
;
A
#
# COMPACT_ATOMS: atom_id res chain seq x y z
N ALA A 1 -13.15 -8.18 -0.13
CA ALA A 1 -13.59 -8.52 -1.49
C ALA A 1 -13.42 -10.02 -1.78
N GLN A 2 -12.18 -10.57 -1.77
CA GLN A 2 -11.91 -11.97 -2.16
C GLN A 2 -12.77 -13.00 -1.40
N GLN A 3 -12.90 -12.89 -0.08
CA GLN A 3 -13.67 -13.84 0.71
C GLN A 3 -15.18 -13.79 0.38
N LEU A 4 -15.70 -12.62 0.12
CA LEU A 4 -17.08 -12.44 -0.32
C LEU A 4 -17.30 -13.02 -1.73
N SER A 5 -16.34 -12.83 -2.63
CA SER A 5 -16.38 -13.45 -3.97
C SER A 5 -16.33 -14.98 -3.88
N LYS A 6 -15.45 -15.55 -3.02
CA LYS A 6 -15.41 -17.01 -2.76
C LYS A 6 -16.74 -17.54 -2.20
N ALA A 7 -17.45 -16.72 -1.42
CA ALA A 7 -18.76 -17.05 -0.87
C ALA A 7 -19.91 -16.82 -1.88
N GLY A 8 -19.61 -16.58 -3.15
CA GLY A 8 -20.60 -16.44 -4.21
C GLY A 8 -21.32 -15.08 -4.25
N GLN A 9 -20.85 -14.09 -3.50
CA GLN A 9 -21.43 -12.74 -3.55
C GLN A 9 -20.99 -12.01 -4.81
N SER A 10 -21.95 -11.39 -5.52
CA SER A 10 -21.63 -10.43 -6.58
C SER A 10 -21.05 -9.18 -5.95
N ILE A 11 -19.85 -8.79 -6.38
CA ILE A 11 -19.11 -7.65 -5.83
C ILE A 11 -18.84 -6.62 -6.90
N ARG A 12 -19.07 -5.36 -6.56
CA ARG A 12 -18.53 -4.20 -7.28
C ARG A 12 -17.47 -3.52 -6.42
N PHE A 13 -16.47 -2.98 -7.06
CA PHE A 13 -15.37 -2.32 -6.37
C PHE A 13 -15.09 -0.94 -6.98
N GLY A 14 -14.84 0.05 -6.13
CA GLY A 14 -14.53 1.40 -6.56
C GLY A 14 -13.74 2.22 -5.53
N LYS A 15 -13.18 3.33 -6.03
CA LYS A 15 -12.45 4.33 -5.23
C LYS A 15 -12.94 5.70 -5.67
N PRO A 16 -13.92 6.30 -4.96
CA PRO A 16 -14.58 7.54 -5.39
C PRO A 16 -13.64 8.72 -5.62
N LEU A 17 -12.58 8.82 -4.81
CA LEU A 17 -11.48 9.77 -5.00
C LEU A 17 -10.24 9.02 -5.45
N ALA A 18 -9.91 9.07 -6.74
CA ALA A 18 -8.71 8.46 -7.28
C ALA A 18 -7.46 9.11 -6.69
N THR A 19 -6.49 8.30 -6.31
CA THR A 19 -5.18 8.74 -5.78
C THR A 19 -4.03 8.32 -6.66
N SER A 20 -4.28 7.43 -7.62
CA SER A 20 -3.32 6.96 -8.61
C SER A 20 -3.95 6.78 -9.97
N LEU A 21 -3.22 7.21 -10.97
CA LEU A 21 -3.62 7.02 -12.35
C LEU A 21 -2.36 6.88 -13.21
N ASP A 22 -2.26 5.79 -13.97
CA ASP A 22 -1.23 5.62 -14.99
C ASP A 22 -1.57 6.51 -16.20
N TRP A 23 -1.40 7.80 -15.99
CA TRP A 23 -1.71 8.85 -16.97
C TRP A 23 -0.67 9.95 -16.94
N ASP A 24 -0.27 10.35 -18.11
CA ASP A 24 0.69 11.42 -18.33
C ASP A 24 -0.06 12.67 -18.86
N PRO A 25 -0.05 13.80 -18.13
CA PRO A 25 -0.70 15.04 -18.55
C PRO A 25 -0.24 15.53 -19.94
N SER A 26 0.97 15.19 -20.37
CA SER A 26 1.50 15.56 -21.68
C SER A 26 0.84 14.80 -22.84
N LYS A 27 0.19 13.68 -22.58
CA LYS A 27 -0.46 12.80 -23.56
C LYS A 27 -1.92 13.14 -23.82
N GLY A 28 -2.51 14.09 -23.08
CA GLY A 28 -3.88 14.53 -23.30
C GLY A 28 -4.70 14.74 -22.03
N PRO A 29 -6.02 14.94 -22.16
CA PRO A 29 -6.92 15.11 -21.02
C PRO A 29 -7.03 13.84 -20.17
N LEU A 30 -7.55 13.98 -18.94
CA LEU A 30 -7.87 12.85 -18.08
C LEU A 30 -8.75 11.82 -18.80
N PRO A 31 -8.44 10.52 -18.69
CA PRO A 31 -9.27 9.46 -19.29
C PRO A 31 -10.67 9.45 -18.70
N GLN A 32 -11.65 9.07 -19.52
CA GLN A 32 -13.03 8.86 -19.10
C GLN A 32 -13.49 7.47 -19.58
N PRO A 33 -14.05 6.63 -18.72
CA PRO A 33 -14.24 6.84 -17.27
C PRO A 33 -12.91 6.90 -16.50
N LEU A 34 -12.90 7.64 -15.37
CA LEU A 34 -11.74 7.74 -14.49
C LEU A 34 -11.70 6.49 -13.58
N ILE A 35 -10.78 5.58 -13.82
CA ILE A 35 -10.60 4.37 -13.01
C ILE A 35 -9.23 4.44 -12.34
N ASP A 36 -9.21 4.42 -11.00
CA ASP A 36 -7.98 4.39 -10.20
C ASP A 36 -7.18 3.10 -10.46
N ASP A 37 -5.85 3.17 -10.42
CA ASP A 37 -4.98 2.00 -10.69
C ASP A 37 -5.18 0.88 -9.65
N ASP A 38 -5.46 1.23 -8.39
CA ASP A 38 -5.75 0.25 -7.35
C ASP A 38 -7.07 -0.50 -7.67
N VAL A 39 -8.07 0.21 -8.23
CA VAL A 39 -9.34 -0.39 -8.66
C VAL A 39 -9.12 -1.37 -9.81
N ARG A 40 -8.29 -1.02 -10.79
CA ARG A 40 -7.91 -1.93 -11.89
C ARG A 40 -7.21 -3.16 -11.35
N PHE A 41 -6.20 -2.98 -10.50
CA PHE A 41 -5.45 -4.08 -9.91
C PHE A 41 -6.35 -5.04 -9.10
N VAL A 42 -7.25 -4.51 -8.28
CA VAL A 42 -8.23 -5.33 -7.53
C VAL A 42 -9.15 -6.06 -8.49
N GLY A 43 -9.65 -5.38 -9.54
CA GLY A 43 -10.49 -5.98 -10.57
C GLY A 43 -9.80 -7.15 -11.27
N ASP A 44 -8.59 -6.96 -11.76
CA ASP A 44 -7.79 -8.00 -12.40
C ASP A 44 -7.50 -9.17 -11.45
N THR A 45 -7.15 -8.87 -10.19
CA THR A 45 -6.81 -9.88 -9.17
C THR A 45 -8.02 -10.75 -8.79
N LEU A 46 -9.22 -10.18 -8.78
CA LEU A 46 -10.47 -10.87 -8.41
C LEU A 46 -11.25 -11.38 -9.63
N GLY A 47 -10.80 -11.08 -10.85
CA GLY A 47 -11.50 -11.44 -12.08
C GLY A 47 -12.84 -10.71 -12.26
N LEU A 48 -12.93 -9.45 -11.78
CA LEU A 48 -14.13 -8.63 -11.94
C LEU A 48 -14.24 -8.14 -13.37
N SER A 49 -15.48 -8.11 -13.88
CA SER A 49 -15.77 -7.54 -15.20
C SER A 49 -15.71 -5.99 -15.15
N PRO A 50 -15.51 -5.31 -16.29
CA PRO A 50 -15.39 -3.84 -16.32
C PRO A 50 -16.62 -3.10 -15.75
N ASP A 51 -17.81 -3.65 -15.84
CA ASP A 51 -19.05 -3.12 -15.29
C ASP A 51 -19.15 -3.24 -13.75
N GLN A 52 -18.34 -4.11 -13.16
CA GLN A 52 -18.18 -4.22 -11.71
C GLN A 52 -17.18 -3.23 -11.11
N LEU A 53 -16.43 -2.51 -11.95
CA LEU A 53 -15.49 -1.48 -11.54
C LEU A 53 -16.13 -0.10 -11.58
N LEU A 54 -16.35 0.50 -10.41
CA LEU A 54 -16.96 1.82 -10.31
C LEU A 54 -15.94 2.92 -10.62
N PRO A 55 -16.29 3.87 -11.50
CA PRO A 55 -15.41 4.99 -11.80
C PRO A 55 -15.27 5.94 -10.62
N SER A 56 -14.09 6.53 -10.51
CA SER A 56 -13.83 7.61 -9.56
C SER A 56 -14.47 8.91 -10.01
N LEU A 57 -14.91 9.72 -9.06
CA LEU A 57 -15.54 11.02 -9.34
C LEU A 57 -14.50 12.12 -9.58
N HIS A 58 -13.42 12.08 -8.83
CA HIS A 58 -12.32 13.06 -8.92
C HIS A 58 -10.96 12.38 -8.77
N LEU A 59 -9.92 13.05 -9.28
CA LEU A 59 -8.52 12.70 -9.05
C LEU A 59 -7.93 13.62 -7.98
N LEU A 60 -7.35 13.06 -6.93
CA LEU A 60 -6.59 13.79 -5.92
C LEU A 60 -5.19 14.11 -6.49
N SER A 61 -5.00 15.34 -6.90
CA SER A 61 -3.71 15.83 -7.38
C SER A 61 -3.52 17.29 -6.96
N HIS A 62 -2.28 17.76 -6.96
CA HIS A 62 -1.99 19.18 -6.70
C HIS A 62 -2.77 20.11 -7.65
N THR A 63 -2.81 19.77 -8.93
CA THR A 63 -3.49 20.57 -9.97
C THR A 63 -4.99 20.66 -9.73
N THR A 64 -5.65 19.52 -9.51
CA THR A 64 -7.11 19.48 -9.27
C THR A 64 -7.47 20.14 -7.94
N ALA A 65 -6.66 19.95 -6.91
CA ALA A 65 -6.86 20.60 -5.61
C ALA A 65 -6.76 22.15 -5.73
N THR A 66 -5.75 22.65 -6.44
CA THR A 66 -5.58 24.09 -6.69
C THR A 66 -6.77 24.66 -7.48
N GLN A 67 -7.25 23.95 -8.47
CA GLN A 67 -8.42 24.37 -9.27
C GLN A 67 -9.67 24.46 -8.40
N ARG A 68 -9.96 23.43 -7.59
CA ARG A 68 -11.13 23.41 -6.70
C ARG A 68 -11.08 24.51 -5.63
N LEU A 69 -9.89 24.68 -5.05
CA LEU A 69 -9.68 25.77 -4.08
C LEU A 69 -9.97 27.15 -4.69
N GLY A 70 -9.53 27.38 -5.93
CA GLY A 70 -9.80 28.61 -6.67
C GLY A 70 -11.29 28.80 -7.01
N GLN A 71 -12.05 27.72 -7.19
CA GLN A 71 -13.50 27.75 -7.44
C GLN A 71 -14.31 27.93 -6.16
N GLY A 72 -13.73 27.62 -4.98
CA GLY A 72 -14.45 27.63 -3.70
C GLY A 72 -15.52 26.54 -3.59
N ASP A 73 -15.47 25.50 -4.43
CA ASP A 73 -16.41 24.39 -4.43
C ASP A 73 -15.83 23.19 -3.64
N VAL A 74 -16.56 22.77 -2.63
CA VAL A 74 -16.21 21.62 -1.76
C VAL A 74 -17.23 20.48 -1.89
N SER A 75 -18.12 20.52 -2.88
CA SER A 75 -19.10 19.47 -3.14
C SER A 75 -18.55 18.36 -4.02
N ALA A 76 -19.10 17.16 -3.91
CA ALA A 76 -18.79 16.05 -4.83
C ALA A 76 -19.43 16.26 -6.23
N GLY A 77 -20.33 17.25 -6.36
CA GLY A 77 -21.08 17.53 -7.58
C GLY A 77 -22.10 16.44 -7.94
N SER A 78 -22.61 16.51 -9.16
CA SER A 78 -23.61 15.55 -9.69
C SER A 78 -23.09 14.10 -9.80
N GLY A 79 -21.78 13.91 -9.74
CA GLY A 79 -21.16 12.58 -9.78
C GLY A 79 -21.58 11.69 -8.60
N MET A 80 -21.84 12.29 -7.42
CA MET A 80 -22.31 11.54 -6.25
C MET A 80 -23.70 10.95 -6.46
N GLU A 81 -24.60 11.70 -7.06
CA GLU A 81 -25.95 11.22 -7.37
C GLU A 81 -25.91 10.08 -8.40
N LEU A 82 -25.05 10.20 -9.39
CA LEU A 82 -24.84 9.15 -10.38
C LEU A 82 -24.26 7.88 -9.73
N MET A 83 -23.25 8.01 -8.89
CA MET A 83 -22.66 6.88 -8.16
C MET A 83 -23.69 6.20 -7.26
N ARG A 84 -24.50 6.96 -6.53
CA ARG A 84 -25.59 6.44 -5.70
C ARG A 84 -26.60 5.67 -6.55
N SER A 85 -27.03 6.25 -7.67
CA SER A 85 -27.97 5.59 -8.59
C SER A 85 -27.39 4.28 -9.15
N GLN A 86 -26.10 4.23 -9.44
CA GLN A 86 -25.43 3.00 -9.89
C GLN A 86 -25.39 1.95 -8.78
N ILE A 87 -25.14 2.36 -7.52
CA ILE A 87 -25.13 1.47 -6.36
C ILE A 87 -26.54 0.90 -6.10
N ASP A 88 -27.55 1.75 -6.11
CA ASP A 88 -28.94 1.38 -5.81
C ASP A 88 -29.59 0.50 -6.92
N SER A 89 -29.04 0.51 -8.13
CA SER A 89 -29.59 -0.24 -9.27
C SER A 89 -29.25 -1.72 -9.31
N ASP A 90 -28.40 -2.19 -8.40
CA ASP A 90 -27.88 -3.56 -8.39
C ASP A 90 -27.98 -4.16 -6.97
N ASP A 91 -28.45 -5.40 -6.89
CA ASP A 91 -28.56 -6.15 -5.63
C ASP A 91 -27.19 -6.65 -5.10
N GLY A 92 -26.09 -6.40 -5.84
CA GLY A 92 -24.73 -6.80 -5.47
C GLY A 92 -24.14 -5.94 -4.35
N LEU A 93 -23.14 -6.48 -3.65
CA LEU A 93 -22.40 -5.75 -2.63
C LEU A 93 -21.40 -4.79 -3.28
N THR A 94 -21.52 -3.52 -2.98
CA THR A 94 -20.53 -2.51 -3.38
C THR A 94 -19.50 -2.28 -2.27
N LEU A 95 -18.23 -2.47 -2.60
CA LEU A 95 -17.09 -2.15 -1.75
C LEU A 95 -16.42 -0.87 -2.26
N LEU A 96 -16.27 0.10 -1.39
CA LEU A 96 -15.59 1.35 -1.72
C LEU A 96 -14.32 1.51 -0.87
N GLU A 97 -13.21 1.77 -1.53
CA GLU A 97 -11.99 2.21 -0.87
C GLU A 97 -12.00 3.73 -0.74
N CYS A 98 -11.82 4.22 0.48
CA CYS A 98 -11.67 5.63 0.75
C CYS A 98 -10.20 6.05 0.79
N ALA A 99 -9.95 7.36 0.76
CA ALA A 99 -8.62 7.95 0.86
C ALA A 99 -7.94 7.65 2.21
N GLY A 100 -6.66 7.94 2.33
CA GLY A 100 -5.78 7.45 3.41
C GLY A 100 -6.06 7.98 4.81
N SER A 101 -6.90 9.02 4.97
CA SER A 101 -7.32 9.53 6.28
C SER A 101 -8.80 9.89 6.29
N LEU A 102 -9.37 10.08 7.50
CA LEU A 102 -10.78 10.48 7.66
C LEU A 102 -11.09 11.80 6.96
N GLN A 103 -10.14 12.73 6.92
CA GLN A 103 -10.30 14.08 6.40
C GLN A 103 -9.91 14.21 4.93
N GLU A 104 -9.13 13.29 4.41
CA GLU A 104 -8.71 13.35 3.01
C GLU A 104 -9.91 13.28 2.09
N GLY A 105 -9.95 14.17 1.12
CA GLY A 105 -11.11 14.33 0.23
C GLY A 105 -12.14 15.39 0.66
N LEU A 106 -11.98 16.07 1.81
CA LEU A 106 -12.91 17.14 2.23
C LEU A 106 -13.07 18.21 1.17
N LEU A 107 -11.99 18.62 0.50
CA LEU A 107 -12.04 19.62 -0.59
C LEU A 107 -12.86 19.13 -1.80
N TYR A 108 -13.07 17.82 -1.91
CA TYR A 108 -13.81 17.19 -3.00
C TYR A 108 -15.23 16.75 -2.61
N GLY A 109 -15.63 16.94 -1.36
CA GLY A 109 -16.88 16.38 -0.84
C GLY A 109 -16.87 14.85 -0.74
N LEU A 110 -15.68 14.22 -0.69
CA LEU A 110 -15.45 12.79 -0.77
C LEU A 110 -14.63 12.24 0.41
N SER A 111 -14.61 12.94 1.54
CA SER A 111 -14.02 12.36 2.75
C SER A 111 -14.83 11.15 3.24
N LEU A 112 -14.21 10.27 4.01
CA LEU A 112 -14.89 9.07 4.52
C LEU A 112 -16.21 9.38 5.22
N PRO A 113 -16.32 10.40 6.12
CA PRO A 113 -17.60 10.76 6.72
C PRO A 113 -18.65 11.21 5.69
N GLN A 114 -18.26 12.06 4.73
CA GLN A 114 -19.16 12.55 3.69
C GLN A 114 -19.68 11.42 2.79
N LEU A 115 -18.78 10.51 2.37
CA LEU A 115 -19.15 9.35 1.57
C LEU A 115 -20.06 8.39 2.31
N SER A 116 -19.72 8.04 3.56
CA SER A 116 -20.53 7.11 4.36
C SER A 116 -21.92 7.65 4.65
N GLU A 117 -22.05 8.98 4.84
CA GLU A 117 -23.34 9.64 5.00
C GLU A 117 -24.14 9.68 3.70
N ALA A 118 -23.52 10.12 2.60
CA ALA A 118 -24.19 10.27 1.31
C ALA A 118 -24.68 8.95 0.73
N LEU A 119 -23.96 7.85 0.98
CA LEU A 119 -24.27 6.52 0.45
C LEU A 119 -24.94 5.60 1.48
N ASP A 120 -25.19 6.09 2.71
CA ASP A 120 -25.65 5.29 3.85
C ASP A 120 -24.83 4.02 4.06
N ALA A 121 -23.50 4.15 3.96
CA ALA A 121 -22.60 3.03 3.92
C ALA A 121 -22.06 2.67 5.32
N SER A 122 -21.96 1.36 5.58
CA SER A 122 -21.24 0.82 6.74
C SER A 122 -19.74 0.98 6.54
N VAL A 123 -19.03 1.31 7.62
CA VAL A 123 -17.59 1.60 7.59
C VAL A 123 -16.82 0.58 8.43
N VAL A 124 -15.79 -0.01 7.84
CA VAL A 124 -14.76 -0.77 8.54
C VAL A 124 -13.45 -0.02 8.40
N LEU A 125 -12.83 0.37 9.52
CA LEU A 125 -11.56 1.07 9.50
C LEU A 125 -10.39 0.10 9.57
N VAL A 126 -9.40 0.31 8.71
CA VAL A 126 -8.09 -0.33 8.82
C VAL A 126 -7.13 0.67 9.44
N HIS A 127 -6.78 0.46 10.70
CA HIS A 127 -5.96 1.37 11.48
C HIS A 127 -4.51 0.90 11.56
N LEU A 128 -3.58 1.77 11.15
CA LEU A 128 -2.15 1.51 11.30
C LEU A 128 -1.78 1.58 12.79
N TRP A 129 -1.54 0.43 13.40
CA TRP A 129 -1.16 0.36 14.79
C TRP A 129 0.27 0.88 15.01
N GLN A 130 0.43 1.78 15.95
CA GLN A 130 1.73 2.30 16.37
C GLN A 130 1.97 1.99 17.86
N ASP A 131 1.08 2.43 18.70
CA ASP A 131 1.06 2.24 20.16
C ASP A 131 -0.34 2.58 20.72
N SER A 132 -0.47 2.51 22.04
CA SER A 132 -1.75 2.83 22.70
C SER A 132 -2.21 4.28 22.53
N CYS A 133 -1.33 5.24 22.21
CA CYS A 133 -1.71 6.62 21.94
C CYS A 133 -2.44 6.76 20.60
N SER A 134 -2.20 5.84 19.67
CA SER A 134 -2.90 5.82 18.38
C SER A 134 -4.40 5.53 18.48
N VAL A 135 -4.88 5.09 19.65
CA VAL A 135 -6.31 4.85 19.96
C VAL A 135 -7.12 6.15 19.91
N ASP A 136 -6.54 7.31 20.19
CA ASP A 136 -7.22 8.59 20.11
C ASP A 136 -7.84 8.84 18.72
N ALA A 137 -7.13 8.43 17.66
CA ALA A 137 -7.64 8.52 16.29
C ALA A 137 -8.87 7.62 16.07
N LEU A 138 -8.90 6.43 16.69
CA LEU A 138 -10.03 5.50 16.61
C LEU A 138 -11.24 6.04 17.38
N LEU A 139 -11.03 6.64 18.55
CA LEU A 139 -12.10 7.27 19.33
C LEU A 139 -12.68 8.49 18.60
N ALA A 140 -11.84 9.30 17.97
CA ALA A 140 -12.29 10.41 17.12
C ALA A 140 -13.10 9.90 15.92
N ALA A 141 -12.64 8.82 15.27
CA ALA A 141 -13.39 8.19 14.18
C ALA A 141 -14.76 7.68 14.64
N LYS A 142 -14.83 7.04 15.80
CA LYS A 142 -16.09 6.58 16.39
C LYS A 142 -17.06 7.73 16.64
N GLN A 143 -16.59 8.85 17.18
CA GLN A 143 -17.43 10.01 17.37
C GLN A 143 -17.96 10.61 16.06
N LEU A 144 -17.12 10.61 15.02
CA LEU A 144 -17.45 11.21 13.73
C LEU A 144 -18.37 10.34 12.88
N LEU A 145 -18.15 9.01 12.89
CA LEU A 145 -18.90 8.05 12.07
C LEU A 145 -20.13 7.48 12.78
N ALA A 146 -20.16 7.56 14.11
CA ALA A 146 -21.24 7.04 14.96
C ALA A 146 -21.60 5.58 14.62
N GLU A 147 -22.88 5.29 14.38
CA GLU A 147 -23.40 3.96 14.09
C GLU A 147 -22.93 3.39 12.73
N ARG A 148 -22.37 4.23 11.85
CA ARG A 148 -21.80 3.74 10.57
C ARG A 148 -20.49 3.01 10.77
N LEU A 149 -19.76 3.27 11.86
CA LEU A 149 -18.53 2.54 12.18
C LEU A 149 -18.90 1.17 12.76
N VAL A 150 -18.84 0.14 11.91
CA VAL A 150 -19.14 -1.25 12.29
C VAL A 150 -18.02 -1.87 13.12
N GLY A 151 -16.78 -1.51 12.84
CA GLY A 151 -15.63 -1.94 13.60
C GLY A 151 -14.30 -1.66 12.90
N ILE A 152 -13.24 -2.25 13.42
CA ILE A 152 -11.86 -1.92 13.02
C ILE A 152 -11.02 -3.18 12.78
N VAL A 153 -9.95 -3.00 12.01
CA VAL A 153 -8.83 -3.94 11.87
C VAL A 153 -7.55 -3.20 12.28
N LEU A 154 -6.82 -3.73 13.26
CA LEU A 154 -5.50 -3.23 13.62
C LEU A 154 -4.47 -3.78 12.63
N ASN A 155 -3.77 -2.91 11.92
CA ASN A 155 -2.87 -3.29 10.84
C ASN A 155 -1.40 -2.95 11.13
N ALA A 156 -0.50 -3.70 10.52
CA ALA A 156 0.95 -3.53 10.61
C ALA A 156 1.51 -3.65 12.04
N VAL A 157 0.89 -4.48 12.86
CA VAL A 157 1.35 -4.78 14.21
C VAL A 157 2.68 -5.54 14.17
N THR A 158 3.60 -5.21 15.06
CA THR A 158 4.87 -5.96 15.19
C THR A 158 4.55 -7.42 15.52
N PRO A 159 5.10 -8.42 14.81
CA PRO A 159 4.71 -9.82 14.98
C PRO A 159 4.76 -10.31 16.44
N ASP A 160 5.78 -9.90 17.19
CA ASP A 160 5.96 -10.28 18.60
C ASP A 160 4.92 -9.63 19.54
N GLU A 161 4.20 -8.61 19.09
CA GLU A 161 3.19 -7.89 19.86
C GLU A 161 1.75 -8.39 19.59
N VAL A 162 1.51 -9.15 18.52
CA VAL A 162 0.16 -9.58 18.10
C VAL A 162 -0.58 -10.25 19.26
N GLU A 163 0.00 -11.27 19.88
CA GLU A 163 -0.62 -12.02 20.98
C GLU A 163 -0.93 -11.12 22.19
N SER A 164 -0.03 -10.18 22.49
CA SER A 164 -0.23 -9.22 23.59
C SER A 164 -1.38 -8.25 23.29
N LEU A 165 -1.48 -7.76 22.05
CA LEU A 165 -2.58 -6.90 21.62
C LEU A 165 -3.94 -7.63 21.70
N GLU A 166 -4.00 -8.85 21.20
CA GLU A 166 -5.23 -9.67 21.23
C GLU A 166 -5.73 -9.90 22.65
N ARG A 167 -4.82 -10.08 23.60
CA ARG A 167 -5.18 -10.33 24.99
C ARG A 167 -5.53 -9.08 25.80
N GLN A 168 -4.92 -7.95 25.50
CA GLN A 168 -4.99 -6.75 26.35
C GLN A 168 -5.70 -5.58 25.67
N VAL A 169 -5.34 -5.28 24.42
CA VAL A 169 -5.83 -4.09 23.71
C VAL A 169 -7.19 -4.35 23.07
N VAL A 170 -7.36 -5.50 22.43
CA VAL A 170 -8.63 -5.85 21.77
C VAL A 170 -9.80 -5.79 22.76
N PRO A 171 -9.77 -6.46 23.93
CA PRO A 171 -10.87 -6.36 24.88
C PRO A 171 -11.10 -4.93 25.41
N ALA A 172 -10.03 -4.14 25.56
CA ALA A 172 -10.15 -2.75 26.00
C ALA A 172 -10.86 -1.89 24.93
N LEU A 173 -10.52 -2.06 23.64
CA LEU A 173 -11.18 -1.39 22.52
C LEU A 173 -12.65 -1.79 22.39
N GLU A 174 -12.95 -3.06 22.57
CA GLU A 174 -14.32 -3.57 22.56
C GLU A 174 -15.17 -3.02 23.72
N ASN A 175 -14.60 -2.90 24.90
CA ASN A 175 -15.25 -2.23 26.05
C ASN A 175 -15.51 -0.73 25.79
N LEU A 176 -14.70 -0.10 24.94
CA LEU A 176 -14.93 1.26 24.46
C LEU A 176 -15.97 1.32 23.31
N GLY A 177 -16.53 0.16 22.91
CA GLY A 177 -17.50 0.04 21.84
C GLY A 177 -16.88 0.18 20.44
N LEU A 178 -15.68 -0.33 20.27
CA LEU A 178 -14.95 -0.45 19.00
C LEU A 178 -14.72 -1.94 18.71
N PRO A 179 -15.62 -2.64 18.01
CA PRO A 179 -15.42 -4.03 17.63
C PRO A 179 -14.15 -4.21 16.81
N VAL A 180 -13.29 -5.17 17.19
CA VAL A 180 -12.05 -5.48 16.49
C VAL A 180 -12.22 -6.77 15.71
N PHE A 181 -12.09 -6.70 14.39
CA PHE A 181 -12.26 -7.85 13.49
C PHE A 181 -10.93 -8.54 13.14
N GLY A 182 -9.80 -7.96 13.49
CA GLY A 182 -8.51 -8.59 13.25
C GLY A 182 -7.33 -7.78 13.74
N VAL A 183 -6.22 -8.49 13.96
CA VAL A 183 -4.91 -7.94 14.31
C VAL A 183 -3.90 -8.43 13.28
N MET A 184 -3.62 -7.59 12.29
CA MET A 184 -2.80 -7.94 11.13
C MET A 184 -1.31 -7.69 11.42
N PRO A 185 -0.46 -8.71 11.34
CA PRO A 185 0.97 -8.54 11.55
C PRO A 185 1.62 -7.73 10.43
N ARG A 186 2.67 -6.99 10.78
CA ARG A 186 3.52 -6.32 9.80
C ARG A 186 4.27 -7.35 8.96
N SER A 187 4.19 -7.23 7.65
CA SER A 187 4.90 -8.10 6.72
C SER A 187 5.95 -7.32 5.93
N PRO A 188 7.23 -7.74 5.95
CA PRO A 188 8.25 -7.18 5.07
C PRO A 188 7.88 -7.33 3.59
N LEU A 189 7.32 -8.47 3.19
CA LEU A 189 6.90 -8.73 1.81
C LEU A 189 5.85 -7.72 1.33
N LEU A 190 4.82 -7.42 2.14
CA LEU A 190 3.78 -6.46 1.75
C LEU A 190 4.32 -5.02 1.64
N ARG A 191 5.41 -4.72 2.34
CA ARG A 191 6.10 -3.43 2.26
C ARG A 191 7.23 -3.40 1.25
N SER A 192 7.53 -4.50 0.58
CA SER A 192 8.62 -4.57 -0.39
C SER A 192 8.35 -3.68 -1.60
N VAL A 193 9.41 -3.20 -2.22
CA VAL A 193 9.36 -2.46 -3.49
C VAL A 193 10.12 -3.26 -4.56
N THR A 194 9.73 -3.13 -5.82
CA THR A 194 10.51 -3.75 -6.89
C THR A 194 11.79 -2.98 -7.17
N VAL A 195 12.82 -3.66 -7.67
CA VAL A 195 14.04 -3.00 -8.16
C VAL A 195 13.69 -1.96 -9.24
N GLY A 196 12.73 -2.26 -10.12
CA GLY A 196 12.27 -1.33 -11.14
C GLY A 196 11.65 -0.06 -10.57
N GLU A 197 10.91 -0.15 -9.45
CA GLU A 197 10.42 1.04 -8.75
C GLU A 197 11.57 1.87 -8.17
N LEU A 198 12.59 1.23 -7.60
CA LEU A 198 13.78 1.93 -7.12
C LEU A 198 14.53 2.60 -8.26
N VAL A 199 14.67 1.93 -9.42
CA VAL A 199 15.30 2.53 -10.61
C VAL A 199 14.57 3.81 -11.02
N ARG A 200 13.25 3.79 -11.08
CA ARG A 200 12.45 4.98 -11.46
C ARG A 200 12.56 6.12 -10.45
N ARG A 201 12.38 5.82 -9.16
CA ARG A 201 12.39 6.86 -8.11
C ARG A 201 13.75 7.49 -7.88
N LEU A 202 14.80 6.71 -8.05
CA LEU A 202 16.19 7.17 -7.90
C LEU A 202 16.77 7.73 -9.19
N GLU A 203 16.04 7.67 -10.31
CA GLU A 203 16.56 7.95 -11.64
C GLU A 203 17.86 7.20 -11.91
N ALA A 204 17.94 5.95 -11.43
CA ALA A 204 19.15 5.18 -11.39
C ALA A 204 19.51 4.62 -12.78
N ARG A 205 20.80 4.68 -13.11
CA ARG A 205 21.34 3.98 -14.26
C ARG A 205 21.56 2.51 -13.90
N VAL A 206 20.93 1.60 -14.64
CA VAL A 206 21.14 0.16 -14.48
C VAL A 206 22.45 -0.22 -15.20
N ILE A 207 23.40 -0.79 -14.45
CA ILE A 207 24.73 -1.19 -14.95
C ILE A 207 24.69 -2.60 -15.52
N CYS A 208 24.07 -3.55 -14.81
CA CYS A 208 23.87 -4.94 -15.24
C CYS A 208 22.59 -5.53 -14.69
N CYS A 209 22.19 -6.71 -15.19
CA CYS A 209 20.99 -7.47 -14.81
C CYS A 209 19.68 -6.65 -14.95
N ALA A 210 19.53 -5.90 -16.06
CA ALA A 210 18.39 -5.04 -16.33
C ALA A 210 17.05 -5.80 -16.44
N GLU A 211 17.09 -7.11 -16.72
CA GLU A 211 15.94 -8.03 -16.77
C GLU A 211 15.40 -8.41 -15.39
N ARG A 212 16.13 -8.10 -14.31
CA ARG A 212 15.78 -8.49 -12.93
C ARG A 212 15.07 -7.39 -12.15
N GLN A 213 14.35 -6.51 -12.82
CA GLN A 213 13.68 -5.38 -12.18
C GLN A 213 12.42 -5.77 -11.39
N GLU A 214 11.90 -6.96 -11.57
CA GLU A 214 10.78 -7.52 -10.81
C GLU A 214 11.15 -8.01 -9.40
N LEU A 215 12.45 -8.11 -9.09
CA LEU A 215 12.91 -8.55 -7.78
C LEU A 215 12.39 -7.64 -6.68
N LEU A 216 11.86 -8.26 -5.61
CA LEU A 216 11.28 -7.57 -4.46
C LEU A 216 12.34 -7.29 -3.40
N VAL A 217 12.48 -6.03 -3.04
CA VAL A 217 13.34 -5.53 -1.97
C VAL A 217 12.49 -5.33 -0.72
N GLU A 218 12.78 -6.08 0.34
CA GLU A 218 12.04 -6.04 1.60
C GLU A 218 12.71 -5.14 2.66
N THR A 219 14.01 -4.98 2.57
CA THR A 219 14.80 -4.23 3.54
C THR A 219 15.90 -3.41 2.88
N LEU A 220 16.29 -2.34 3.56
CA LEU A 220 17.41 -1.48 3.18
C LEU A 220 18.59 -1.73 4.12
N SER A 221 19.80 -1.75 3.56
CA SER A 221 21.05 -1.80 4.30
C SER A 221 22.02 -0.75 3.78
N ILE A 222 22.70 -0.05 4.71
CA ILE A 222 23.66 0.98 4.35
C ILE A 222 25.06 0.45 4.61
N GLY A 223 25.89 0.41 3.57
CA GLY A 223 27.26 -0.06 3.61
C GLY A 223 28.23 1.02 4.14
N ALA A 224 27.95 1.59 5.31
CA ALA A 224 28.77 2.63 5.93
C ALA A 224 29.79 2.10 6.98
N MET A 225 29.70 0.81 7.32
CA MET A 225 30.54 0.15 8.33
C MET A 225 31.78 -0.50 7.69
N ASN A 226 32.66 -1.09 8.52
CA ASN A 226 33.77 -1.91 8.02
C ASN A 226 33.27 -3.27 7.50
N VAL A 227 34.07 -3.94 6.66
CA VAL A 227 33.69 -5.18 5.96
C VAL A 227 33.25 -6.29 6.91
N ASN A 228 33.96 -6.50 8.02
CA ASN A 228 33.63 -7.59 8.94
C ASN A 228 32.26 -7.39 9.58
N SER A 229 31.99 -6.17 10.04
CA SER A 229 30.67 -5.82 10.59
C SER A 229 29.60 -5.86 9.52
N ALA A 230 29.89 -5.44 8.28
CA ALA A 230 28.96 -5.50 7.16
C ALA A 230 28.57 -6.93 6.82
N MET A 231 29.54 -7.86 6.73
CA MET A 231 29.28 -9.27 6.46
C MET A 231 28.39 -9.91 7.52
N GLU A 232 28.64 -9.66 8.80
CA GLU A 232 27.79 -10.16 9.89
C GLU A 232 26.38 -9.61 9.80
N PHE A 233 26.25 -8.34 9.53
CA PHE A 233 24.98 -7.64 9.43
C PHE A 233 24.18 -8.10 8.20
N PHE A 234 24.81 -8.22 7.03
CA PHE A 234 24.15 -8.63 5.79
C PHE A 234 23.67 -10.09 5.84
N ARG A 235 24.40 -11.00 6.47
CA ARG A 235 24.01 -12.40 6.63
C ARG A 235 22.72 -12.62 7.43
N ARG A 236 22.34 -11.66 8.27
CA ARG A 236 21.12 -11.72 9.10
C ARG A 236 19.88 -11.21 8.36
N ARG A 237 20.06 -10.62 7.19
CA ARG A 237 18.97 -10.01 6.42
C ARG A 237 18.76 -10.77 5.10
N ARG A 238 17.56 -10.68 4.60
CA ARG A 238 17.18 -11.27 3.31
C ARG A 238 16.53 -10.20 2.44
N ASN A 239 16.56 -10.42 1.13
CA ASN A 239 15.89 -9.60 0.13
C ASN A 239 16.16 -8.09 0.34
N MET A 240 17.44 -7.75 0.51
CA MET A 240 17.82 -6.37 0.82
C MET A 240 18.34 -5.61 -0.40
N ALA A 241 18.07 -4.30 -0.44
CA ALA A 241 18.89 -3.37 -1.20
C ALA A 241 20.09 -2.93 -0.33
N VAL A 242 21.28 -2.93 -0.90
CA VAL A 242 22.46 -2.37 -0.22
C VAL A 242 22.84 -1.07 -0.91
N VAL A 243 22.94 0.02 -0.13
CA VAL A 243 23.40 1.33 -0.60
C VAL A 243 24.80 1.58 -0.06
N THR A 244 25.76 1.86 -0.93
CA THR A 244 27.15 2.15 -0.55
C THR A 244 27.82 3.08 -1.57
N GLY A 245 28.91 3.73 -1.17
CA GLY A 245 29.69 4.57 -2.07
C GLY A 245 30.34 3.78 -3.21
N ALA A 246 30.47 4.41 -4.38
CA ALA A 246 31.14 3.82 -5.53
C ALA A 246 32.65 3.57 -5.28
N ASP A 247 33.21 4.20 -4.27
CA ASP A 247 34.61 4.05 -3.80
C ASP A 247 34.81 2.90 -2.78
N ARG A 248 33.72 2.28 -2.30
CA ARG A 248 33.73 1.26 -1.24
C ARG A 248 33.71 -0.16 -1.80
N THR A 249 34.69 -0.51 -2.62
CA THR A 249 34.78 -1.80 -3.31
C THR A 249 34.72 -2.99 -2.34
N ASP A 250 35.32 -2.88 -1.17
CA ASP A 250 35.31 -3.87 -0.10
C ASP A 250 33.88 -4.23 0.36
N ILE A 251 33.05 -3.22 0.57
CA ILE A 251 31.64 -3.38 0.99
C ILE A 251 30.77 -3.89 -0.17
N GLN A 252 31.06 -3.44 -1.39
CA GLN A 252 30.34 -3.87 -2.60
C GLN A 252 30.44 -5.39 -2.79
N PHE A 253 31.64 -5.96 -2.72
CA PHE A 253 31.81 -7.40 -2.78
C PHE A 253 31.15 -8.13 -1.60
N ALA A 254 31.27 -7.58 -0.38
CA ALA A 254 30.61 -8.14 0.79
C ALA A 254 29.07 -8.19 0.64
N ALA A 255 28.49 -7.17 0.00
CA ALA A 255 27.07 -7.13 -0.29
C ALA A 255 26.64 -8.18 -1.32
N LEU A 256 27.43 -8.40 -2.39
CA LEU A 256 27.15 -9.40 -3.40
C LEU A 256 27.20 -10.84 -2.85
N GLU A 257 28.03 -11.11 -1.84
CA GLU A 257 28.13 -12.43 -1.19
C GLU A 257 26.99 -12.68 -0.16
N ALA A 258 26.07 -11.74 -0.02
CA ALA A 258 24.92 -11.83 0.87
C ALA A 258 23.61 -11.98 0.07
N SER A 259 22.47 -12.09 0.77
CA SER A 259 21.15 -12.14 0.13
C SER A 259 20.70 -10.73 -0.31
N THR A 260 21.38 -10.20 -1.33
CA THR A 260 21.15 -8.86 -1.89
C THR A 260 20.30 -8.96 -3.14
N GLN A 261 19.20 -8.21 -3.20
CA GLN A 261 18.32 -8.14 -4.37
C GLN A 261 18.77 -7.04 -5.34
N CYS A 262 19.43 -5.99 -4.88
CA CYS A 262 20.13 -5.03 -5.71
C CYS A 262 21.22 -4.30 -4.92
N LEU A 263 22.27 -3.90 -5.61
CA LEU A 263 23.36 -3.08 -5.07
C LEU A 263 23.30 -1.69 -5.70
N ILE A 264 23.21 -0.66 -4.87
CA ILE A 264 23.07 0.73 -5.29
C ILE A 264 24.34 1.51 -4.94
N LEU A 265 25.01 2.02 -5.96
CA LEU A 265 26.24 2.78 -5.84
C LEU A 265 25.97 4.28 -5.89
N THR A 266 26.44 5.00 -4.88
CA THR A 266 26.26 6.46 -4.72
C THR A 266 27.56 7.21 -4.96
N GLY A 267 27.46 8.51 -5.24
CA GLY A 267 28.60 9.40 -5.41
C GLY A 267 29.35 9.24 -6.74
N ALA A 268 30.47 9.94 -6.87
CA ALA A 268 31.29 9.91 -8.09
C ALA A 268 32.08 8.61 -8.22
N GLY A 269 32.31 8.16 -9.43
CA GLY A 269 33.09 6.97 -9.75
C GLY A 269 32.25 5.89 -10.43
N GLU A 270 32.93 5.07 -11.24
CA GLU A 270 32.33 3.94 -11.94
C GLU A 270 32.67 2.64 -11.21
N PRO A 271 31.80 1.64 -11.21
CA PRO A 271 32.09 0.33 -10.65
C PRO A 271 33.23 -0.35 -11.39
N LEU A 272 34.03 -1.12 -10.66
CA LEU A 272 35.11 -1.91 -11.26
C LEU A 272 34.52 -3.01 -12.18
N PRO A 273 35.18 -3.33 -13.31
CA PRO A 273 34.72 -4.41 -14.19
C PRO A 273 34.53 -5.76 -13.47
N GLN A 274 35.40 -6.06 -12.48
CA GLN A 274 35.31 -7.28 -11.67
C GLN A 274 34.04 -7.31 -10.81
N LEU A 275 33.59 -6.15 -10.31
CA LEU A 275 32.33 -6.04 -9.57
C LEU A 275 31.14 -6.29 -10.48
N ILE A 276 31.16 -5.72 -11.68
CA ILE A 276 30.09 -5.92 -12.69
C ILE A 276 29.99 -7.41 -13.04
N SER A 277 31.10 -8.05 -13.41
CA SER A 277 31.11 -9.47 -13.71
C SER A 277 30.61 -10.32 -12.55
N ARG A 278 30.97 -9.97 -11.31
CA ARG A 278 30.49 -10.71 -10.14
C ARG A 278 29.00 -10.52 -9.88
N ALA A 279 28.48 -9.31 -10.10
CA ALA A 279 27.05 -9.02 -9.99
C ALA A 279 26.25 -9.81 -11.06
N GLU A 280 26.75 -9.88 -12.29
CA GLU A 280 26.17 -10.69 -13.37
C GLU A 280 26.17 -12.19 -13.05
N GLU A 281 27.26 -12.74 -12.52
CA GLU A 281 27.33 -14.15 -12.09
C GLU A 281 26.32 -14.51 -11.00
N LEU A 282 25.97 -13.54 -10.15
CA LEU A 282 25.06 -13.71 -9.01
C LEU A 282 23.63 -13.26 -9.32
N ASP A 283 23.34 -12.81 -10.55
CA ASP A 283 22.06 -12.26 -10.97
C ASP A 283 21.58 -11.08 -10.09
N VAL A 284 22.50 -10.22 -9.61
CA VAL A 284 22.21 -9.08 -8.75
C VAL A 284 22.27 -7.78 -9.56
N PRO A 285 21.14 -7.07 -9.73
CA PRO A 285 21.13 -5.76 -10.37
C PRO A 285 22.06 -4.77 -9.69
N LEU A 286 22.95 -4.16 -10.49
CA LEU A 286 23.85 -3.12 -10.05
C LEU A 286 23.33 -1.78 -10.56
N LEU A 287 23.00 -0.89 -9.63
CA LEU A 287 22.43 0.43 -9.92
C LEU A 287 23.44 1.53 -9.57
N LYS A 288 23.45 2.56 -10.37
CA LYS A 288 24.29 3.76 -10.13
C LYS A 288 23.38 4.97 -10.05
N VAL A 289 23.56 5.77 -8.99
CA VAL A 289 22.83 7.02 -8.75
C VAL A 289 23.75 8.20 -8.62
N GLU A 290 23.29 9.38 -9.00
CA GLU A 290 24.03 10.63 -8.86
C GLU A 290 23.90 11.24 -7.44
N HIS A 291 22.85 10.85 -6.71
CA HIS A 291 22.62 11.31 -5.35
C HIS A 291 23.68 10.78 -4.37
N ASP A 292 23.88 11.52 -3.28
CA ASP A 292 24.64 11.03 -2.13
C ASP A 292 23.90 9.89 -1.39
N THR A 293 24.61 9.21 -0.52
CA THR A 293 24.07 8.05 0.22
C THR A 293 22.84 8.42 1.06
N LEU A 294 22.83 9.56 1.74
CA LEU A 294 21.74 9.96 2.63
C LEU A 294 20.47 10.28 1.85
N SER A 295 20.60 11.07 0.78
CA SER A 295 19.50 11.38 -0.13
C SER A 295 18.92 10.11 -0.77
N THR A 296 19.78 9.19 -1.23
CA THR A 296 19.38 7.90 -1.79
C THR A 296 18.57 7.07 -0.78
N VAL A 297 19.07 6.97 0.46
CA VAL A 297 18.37 6.28 1.56
C VAL A 297 16.99 6.90 1.82
N GLY A 298 16.92 8.23 1.89
CA GLY A 298 15.65 8.94 2.09
C GLY A 298 14.59 8.63 1.02
N VAL A 299 14.99 8.59 -0.26
CA VAL A 299 14.09 8.21 -1.36
C VAL A 299 13.62 6.76 -1.23
N ILE A 300 14.52 5.83 -0.87
CA ILE A 300 14.18 4.41 -0.70
C ILE A 300 13.23 4.22 0.50
N GLU A 301 13.51 4.85 1.64
CA GLU A 301 12.64 4.78 2.82
C GLU A 301 11.25 5.35 2.53
N GLN A 302 11.18 6.43 1.77
CA GLN A 302 9.90 6.97 1.31
C GLN A 302 9.19 5.99 0.36
N ALA A 303 9.91 5.28 -0.50
CA ALA A 303 9.34 4.25 -1.34
C ALA A 303 8.68 3.14 -0.51
N PHE A 304 9.36 2.62 0.51
CA PHE A 304 8.78 1.63 1.44
C PHE A 304 7.56 2.15 2.22
N GLY A 305 7.44 3.45 2.44
CA GLY A 305 6.30 4.08 3.11
C GLY A 305 5.04 4.19 2.23
N HIS A 306 5.20 4.13 0.91
CA HIS A 306 4.13 4.34 -0.07
C HIS A 306 4.00 3.16 -1.05
N VAL A 307 4.14 1.95 -0.53
CA VAL A 307 3.99 0.73 -1.33
C VAL A 307 2.52 0.49 -1.66
N ARG A 308 2.25 0.18 -2.90
CA ARG A 308 0.95 -0.32 -3.38
C ARG A 308 1.03 -1.82 -3.66
N LEU A 309 -0.10 -2.49 -3.53
CA LEU A 309 -0.21 -3.90 -3.89
C LEU A 309 -0.48 -4.00 -5.40
N HIS A 310 0.57 -4.08 -6.20
CA HIS A 310 0.46 -4.26 -7.66
C HIS A 310 1.06 -5.58 -8.15
N GLU A 311 1.57 -6.40 -7.24
CA GLU A 311 2.13 -7.70 -7.57
C GLU A 311 1.23 -8.83 -7.08
N ALA A 312 0.91 -9.79 -7.95
CA ALA A 312 0.05 -10.93 -7.64
C ALA A 312 0.52 -11.75 -6.43
N VAL A 313 1.84 -11.86 -6.22
CA VAL A 313 2.42 -12.56 -5.07
C VAL A 313 2.06 -11.86 -3.75
N LYS A 314 2.06 -10.54 -3.72
CA LYS A 314 1.66 -9.78 -2.54
C LYS A 314 0.15 -9.89 -2.29
N ALA A 315 -0.66 -9.84 -3.35
CA ALA A 315 -2.11 -10.00 -3.23
C ALA A 315 -2.44 -11.38 -2.63
N THR A 316 -1.86 -12.46 -3.17
CA THR A 316 -2.05 -13.82 -2.65
C THR A 316 -1.64 -13.93 -1.18
N TYR A 317 -0.51 -13.32 -0.82
CA TYR A 317 -0.05 -13.33 0.57
C TYR A 317 -0.95 -12.50 1.49
N ALA A 318 -1.43 -11.33 1.03
CA ALA A 318 -2.37 -10.50 1.79
C ALA A 318 -3.70 -11.24 2.04
N PHE A 319 -4.20 -11.98 1.05
CA PHE A 319 -5.41 -12.79 1.23
C PHE A 319 -5.25 -13.83 2.34
N ARG A 320 -4.12 -14.53 2.34
CA ARG A 320 -3.81 -15.51 3.38
C ARG A 320 -3.71 -14.86 4.76
N LEU A 321 -3.02 -13.72 4.88
CA LEU A 321 -2.94 -12.99 6.14
C LEU A 321 -4.31 -12.58 6.67
N VAL A 322 -5.21 -12.12 5.81
CA VAL A 322 -6.59 -11.79 6.21
C VAL A 322 -7.34 -13.02 6.70
N GLU A 323 -7.19 -14.17 6.03
CA GLU A 323 -7.81 -15.44 6.46
C GLU A 323 -7.27 -15.91 7.82
N GLU A 324 -5.98 -15.72 8.09
CA GLU A 324 -5.32 -16.18 9.33
C GLU A 324 -5.54 -15.24 10.53
N HIS A 325 -5.74 -13.93 10.29
CA HIS A 325 -5.71 -12.91 11.35
C HIS A 325 -6.98 -12.08 11.49
N CYS A 326 -8.03 -12.36 10.69
CA CYS A 326 -9.31 -11.66 10.78
C CYS A 326 -10.46 -12.62 11.06
N ASP A 327 -11.31 -12.24 11.99
CA ASP A 327 -12.61 -12.90 12.24
C ASP A 327 -13.63 -12.43 11.20
N LEU A 328 -13.58 -13.09 10.04
CA LEU A 328 -14.43 -12.74 8.90
C LEU A 328 -15.90 -13.09 9.14
N ASP A 329 -16.18 -14.13 9.90
CA ASP A 329 -17.57 -14.53 10.22
C ASP A 329 -18.23 -13.45 11.08
N ARG A 330 -17.54 -12.97 12.10
CA ARG A 330 -18.00 -11.85 12.93
C ARG A 330 -18.16 -10.56 12.13
N LEU A 331 -17.22 -10.28 11.23
CA LEU A 331 -17.30 -9.11 10.34
C LEU A 331 -18.55 -9.20 9.44
N PHE A 332 -18.78 -10.33 8.80
CA PHE A 332 -19.94 -10.52 7.91
C PHE A 332 -21.25 -10.46 8.66
N GLN A 333 -21.33 -11.03 9.85
CA GLN A 333 -22.50 -10.90 10.74
C GLN A 333 -22.76 -9.44 11.11
N ALA A 334 -21.74 -8.68 11.47
CA ALA A 334 -21.87 -7.27 11.83
C ALA A 334 -22.33 -6.39 10.64
N LEU A 335 -22.02 -6.82 9.41
CA LEU A 335 -22.46 -6.19 8.16
C LEU A 335 -23.81 -6.74 7.66
N ASN A 336 -24.47 -7.64 8.40
CA ASN A 336 -25.69 -8.37 8.00
C ASN A 336 -25.56 -9.09 6.64
N LEU A 337 -24.36 -9.54 6.29
CA LEU A 337 -24.12 -10.29 5.07
C LEU A 337 -24.37 -11.77 5.30
N GLN A 338 -25.27 -12.35 4.50
CA GLN A 338 -25.48 -13.80 4.49
C GLN A 338 -24.40 -14.46 3.65
N VAL A 339 -23.40 -15.01 4.28
CA VAL A 339 -22.33 -15.78 3.64
C VAL A 339 -22.55 -17.24 3.96
N HIS A 340 -22.83 -18.04 2.96
CA HIS A 340 -22.87 -19.50 3.11
C HIS A 340 -21.41 -20.00 3.10
N THR A 341 -20.84 -20.22 4.27
CA THR A 341 -19.59 -20.98 4.41
C THR A 341 -19.85 -22.42 3.99
N GLY A 342 -19.43 -22.77 2.77
CA GLY A 342 -19.47 -24.14 2.25
C GLY A 342 -18.34 -24.99 2.82
#